data_a912f964f0267da8c92ead9f1809d0dc
#
_entry.id   a912f964f0267da8c92ead9f1809d0dc
#
_cell.length_a   1.000
_cell.length_b   1.000
_cell.length_c   1.000
_cell.angle_alpha   90.00
_cell.angle_beta   90.00
_cell.angle_gamma   90.00
#
_symmetry.space_group_name_H-M   'P 1'
#
loop_
_entity.id
_entity.type
_entity.pdbx_description
1 polymer ?
#
loop_
_entity_poly.entity_id
_entity_poly.type
_entity_poly.pdbx_seq_one_letter_code
_entity_poly.pdbx_strand_id
1 'polypeptide(L)' 'MKNVTMKVVGDKLTITVDLNKDFGPSKSGKTIVIASTLGNKSVPDKEDCKIGLNIYKYPEAETA' A
#
# COMPACT_ATOMS: atom_id res chain seq x y z
N MET A 1 5.80 -1.18 -6.80
CA MET A 1 4.89 -1.16 -5.64
C MET A 1 4.89 -2.50 -4.96
N LYS A 2 4.57 -2.52 -3.69
CA LYS A 2 4.51 -3.75 -2.90
C LYS A 2 3.05 -4.07 -2.57
N ASN A 3 2.57 -5.20 -3.06
CA ASN A 3 1.25 -5.73 -2.70
C ASN A 3 0.08 -4.78 -3.01
N VAL A 4 0.24 -3.97 -4.05
CA VAL A 4 -0.79 -3.02 -4.48
C VAL A 4 -1.08 -3.28 -5.95
N THR A 5 -2.34 -3.55 -6.24
CA THR A 5 -2.82 -3.69 -7.61
C THR A 5 -3.87 -2.64 -7.87
N MET A 6 -3.71 -1.91 -8.98
CA MET A 6 -4.66 -0.85 -9.33
C MET A 6 -5.29 -1.15 -10.67
N LYS A 7 -6.58 -0.86 -10.77
CA LYS A 7 -7.32 -1.04 -12.00
C LYS A 7 -8.26 0.14 -12.19
N VAL A 8 -8.26 0.71 -13.39
CA VAL A 8 -9.17 1.80 -13.73
C VAL A 8 -10.20 1.29 -14.72
N VAL A 9 -11.46 1.54 -14.41
CA VAL A 9 -12.58 1.25 -15.31
C VAL A 9 -13.43 2.51 -15.39
N GLY A 10 -13.47 3.13 -16.57
CA GLY A 10 -14.12 4.43 -16.73
C GLY A 10 -13.43 5.47 -15.86
N ASP A 11 -14.19 6.05 -14.94
CA ASP A 11 -13.68 7.07 -14.03
C ASP A 11 -13.40 6.52 -12.63
N LYS A 12 -13.38 5.20 -12.47
CA LYS A 12 -13.21 4.60 -11.14
C LYS A 12 -11.92 3.83 -11.03
N LEU A 13 -11.21 4.07 -9.94
CA LEU A 13 -10.00 3.36 -9.58
C LEU A 13 -10.33 2.31 -8.52
N THR A 14 -9.94 1.08 -8.79
CA THR A 14 -10.04 -0.01 -7.82
C THR A 14 -8.65 -0.38 -7.36
N ILE A 15 -8.47 -0.46 -6.05
CA ILE A 15 -7.19 -0.83 -5.43
C ILE A 15 -7.40 -2.14 -4.69
N THR A 16 -6.54 -3.11 -4.96
CA THR A 16 -6.60 -4.41 -4.32
C THR A 16 -5.31 -4.65 -3.54
N VAL A 17 -5.47 -5.03 -2.28
CA VAL A 17 -4.36 -5.32 -1.38
C VAL A 17 -4.68 -6.61 -0.63
N ASP A 18 -3.71 -7.53 -0.54
CA ASP A 18 -3.85 -8.74 0.25
C ASP A 18 -3.39 -8.43 1.68
N LEU A 19 -4.32 -8.38 2.61
CA LEU A 19 -4.01 -8.02 3.99
C LEU A 19 -3.34 -9.13 4.78
N ASN A 20 -3.19 -10.33 4.20
CA ASN A 20 -2.49 -11.44 4.82
C ASN A 20 -0.99 -11.45 4.54
N LYS A 21 -0.53 -10.56 3.69
CA LYS A 21 0.90 -10.44 3.39
C LYS A 21 1.53 -9.35 4.24
N ASP A 22 2.82 -9.51 4.52
CA ASP A 22 3.60 -8.43 5.10
C ASP A 22 5.01 -8.49 4.52
N PHE A 23 5.70 -7.36 4.63
CA PHE A 23 7.05 -7.21 4.08
C PHE A 23 8.06 -6.86 5.15
N GLY A 24 7.72 -7.23 6.39
CA GLY A 24 8.62 -7.01 7.50
C GLY A 24 8.55 -5.61 8.08
N PRO A 25 9.44 -5.30 9.00
CA PRO A 25 9.41 -4.01 9.71
C PRO A 25 9.60 -2.83 8.76
N SER A 26 8.95 -1.73 9.09
CA SER A 26 9.21 -0.45 8.42
C SER A 26 10.61 0.03 8.80
N LYS A 27 11.06 1.12 8.17
CA LYS A 27 12.38 1.68 8.47
C LYS A 27 12.55 2.03 9.93
N SER A 28 11.49 2.52 10.56
CA SER A 28 11.52 2.87 11.98
C SER A 28 11.47 1.65 12.90
N GLY A 29 11.08 0.50 12.37
CA GLY A 29 10.90 -0.70 13.16
C GLY A 29 9.65 -0.72 14.01
N LYS A 30 8.83 0.31 13.95
CA LYS A 30 7.64 0.44 14.80
C LYS A 30 6.40 -0.20 14.23
N THR A 31 6.38 -0.44 12.93
CA THR A 31 5.24 -1.01 12.24
C THR A 31 5.70 -2.08 11.27
N ILE A 32 4.74 -2.87 10.80
CA ILE A 32 4.98 -3.88 9.77
C ILE A 32 4.27 -3.41 8.51
N VAL A 33 5.00 -3.35 7.41
CA VAL A 33 4.44 -2.88 6.14
C VAL A 33 3.62 -3.99 5.50
N ILE A 34 2.38 -3.70 5.17
CA ILE A 34 1.49 -4.62 4.46
C ILE A 34 1.51 -4.32 2.96
N ALA A 35 1.43 -3.06 2.60
CA ALA A 35 1.40 -2.65 1.21
C ALA A 35 1.91 -1.21 1.09
N SER A 36 2.50 -0.89 -0.05
CA SER A 36 2.98 0.46 -0.27
C SER A 36 3.15 0.73 -1.76
N THR A 37 2.84 1.94 -2.17
CA THR A 37 3.15 2.40 -3.52
C THR A 37 4.61 2.81 -3.64
N LEU A 38 5.35 2.86 -2.54
CA LEU A 38 6.76 3.27 -2.51
C LEU A 38 6.93 4.68 -3.05
N GLY A 39 6.17 5.60 -2.49
CA GLY A 39 6.12 6.97 -2.93
C GLY A 39 4.91 7.22 -3.81
N ASN A 40 4.84 8.39 -4.40
CA ASN A 40 3.72 8.74 -5.27
C ASN A 40 3.87 8.08 -6.62
N LYS A 41 2.77 7.53 -7.13
CA LYS A 41 2.72 6.89 -8.45
C LYS A 41 1.59 7.51 -9.24
N SER A 42 1.70 7.44 -10.57
CA SER A 42 0.62 7.87 -11.44
C SER A 42 -0.49 6.82 -11.44
N VAL A 43 -1.73 7.30 -11.45
CA VAL A 43 -2.88 6.41 -11.61
C VAL A 43 -2.90 5.88 -13.05
N PRO A 44 -3.14 4.58 -13.27
CA PRO A 44 -3.21 4.05 -14.63
C PRO A 44 -4.23 4.81 -15.48
N ASP A 45 -3.87 5.13 -16.71
CA ASP A 45 -4.72 5.86 -17.67
C ASP A 45 -5.08 7.30 -17.27
N LYS A 46 -4.59 7.76 -16.14
CA LYS A 46 -4.86 9.11 -15.63
C LYS A 46 -3.55 9.69 -15.07
N GLU A 47 -2.60 9.96 -15.94
CA GLU A 47 -1.26 10.34 -15.53
C GLU A 47 -1.17 11.62 -14.70
N ASP A 48 -2.16 12.50 -14.84
CA ASP A 48 -2.23 13.72 -14.05
C ASP A 48 -2.73 13.48 -12.63
N CYS A 49 -3.22 12.27 -12.33
CA CYS A 49 -3.64 11.88 -10.99
C CYS A 49 -2.55 11.06 -10.32
N LYS A 50 -2.24 11.39 -9.08
CA LYS A 50 -1.21 10.70 -8.32
C LYS A 50 -1.80 10.01 -7.11
N ILE A 51 -1.18 8.90 -6.73
CA ILE A 51 -1.59 8.15 -5.55
C ILE A 51 -0.36 7.86 -4.70
N GLY A 52 -0.51 8.04 -3.39
CA GLY A 52 0.45 7.59 -2.40
C GLY A 52 -0.29 6.78 -1.36
N LEU A 53 0.07 5.52 -1.19
CA LEU A 53 -0.65 4.60 -0.31
C LEU A 53 0.33 3.84 0.53
N ASN A 54 0.03 3.73 1.83
CA ASN A 54 0.78 2.88 2.75
C ASN A 54 -0.22 2.19 3.67
N ILE A 55 -0.14 0.87 3.73
CA ILE A 55 -0.93 0.08 4.66
C ILE A 55 0.05 -0.64 5.56
N TYR A 56 -0.17 -0.54 6.87
CA TYR A 56 0.73 -1.09 7.86
C TYR A 56 -0.06 -1.53 9.09
N LYS A 57 0.57 -2.35 9.91
CA LYS A 57 0.00 -2.76 11.19
C LYS A 57 1.06 -2.66 12.27
N TYR A 58 0.61 -2.65 13.51
CA TYR A 58 1.52 -2.69 14.65
C TYR A 58 1.83 -4.13 15.00
N PRO A 59 3.08 -4.43 15.41
CA PRO A 59 3.44 -5.80 15.81
C PRO A 59 2.60 -6.27 16.99
N GLU A 60 2.12 -7.51 16.93
CA GLU A 60 1.30 -8.05 18.00
C GLU A 60 2.08 -8.23 19.30
N ALA A 61 3.36 -8.46 19.19
CA ALA A 61 4.21 -8.64 20.37
C ALA A 61 4.17 -7.42 21.29
N GLU A 62 3.83 -6.27 20.74
CA GLU A 62 3.73 -5.05 21.52
C GLU A 62 2.58 -5.03 22.49
N THR A 63 1.62 -5.93 22.31
CA THR A 63 0.43 -5.93 23.15
C THR A 63 0.63 -6.67 24.47
N ALA A 64 1.70 -7.36 24.57
CA ALA A 64 1.98 -8.18 25.76
C ALA A 64 2.17 -7.33 26.99
#